data_2d9c4e5d5b7e31b6fd2fcc1984e04fb6
#
_entry.id   2d9c4e5d5b7e31b6fd2fcc1984e04fb6
#
_cell.length_a   1.000
_cell.length_b   1.000
_cell.length_c   1.000
_cell.angle_alpha   90.00
_cell.angle_beta   90.00
_cell.angle_gamma   90.00
#
_symmetry.space_group_name_H-M   'P 1'
#
loop_
_entity.id
_entity.type
_entity.pdbx_description
1 polymer ?
#
loop_
_entity_poly.entity_id
_entity_poly.type
_entity_poly.pdbx_seq_one_letter_code
_entity_poly.pdbx_strand_id
1 'polypeptide(L)'
;VTRPAWYFQQNIGALACVLEAMSLAEVGNLVFSSSAAVYGPTQGAPVTEQHPLAPANPYGTTKAVCEQLVQAAVAQGLRATSLRYFNVVGASSAVRSEPDGGNLVPTVLTALTRGVAVQVFGDTYPTVDGTCVRDYVHVVDLAKAHVSALNAVAGTAPLAPAYNIGTGRGHSVLEVLTELEQVLGRPVDRIIQPPRVGDPGDVVAAVALATAELGWVAQRDLTAMLSDAVEYGPPSWRALRAAL
;
A
#
# COMPACT_ATOMS: atom_id res chain seq x y z
N VAL A 1 -1.35 -16.66 5.44
CA VAL A 1 -1.94 -16.87 4.10
C VAL A 1 -2.26 -18.34 3.96
N THR A 2 -3.55 -18.69 3.98
CA THR A 2 -4.01 -20.10 4.02
C THR A 2 -4.10 -20.77 2.63
N ARG A 3 -4.00 -19.99 1.54
CA ARG A 3 -4.17 -20.49 0.16
C ARG A 3 -3.12 -19.89 -0.80
N PRO A 4 -1.84 -20.25 -0.72
CA PRO A 4 -0.79 -19.65 -1.55
C PRO A 4 -1.04 -19.88 -3.06
N ALA A 5 -1.39 -21.10 -3.49
CA ALA A 5 -1.66 -21.40 -4.90
C ALA A 5 -2.76 -20.53 -5.51
N TRP A 6 -3.76 -20.14 -4.72
CA TRP A 6 -4.82 -19.24 -5.17
C TRP A 6 -4.28 -17.83 -5.53
N TYR A 7 -3.33 -17.29 -4.72
CA TYR A 7 -2.68 -16.01 -5.06
C TYR A 7 -1.91 -16.09 -6.38
N PHE A 8 -1.21 -17.21 -6.63
CA PHE A 8 -0.49 -17.41 -7.88
C PHE A 8 -1.46 -17.42 -9.07
N GLN A 9 -2.55 -18.16 -8.98
CA GLN A 9 -3.57 -18.19 -10.05
C GLN A 9 -4.21 -16.83 -10.27
N GLN A 10 -4.63 -16.13 -9.21
CA GLN A 10 -5.33 -14.86 -9.32
C GLN A 10 -4.42 -13.73 -9.79
N ASN A 11 -3.17 -13.64 -9.34
CA ASN A 11 -2.29 -12.54 -9.69
C ASN A 11 -1.53 -12.82 -10.99
N ILE A 12 -0.79 -13.93 -11.06
CA ILE A 12 0.08 -14.24 -12.20
C ILE A 12 -0.75 -14.69 -13.38
N GLY A 13 -1.70 -15.61 -13.17
CA GLY A 13 -2.58 -16.10 -14.24
C GLY A 13 -3.41 -14.99 -14.86
N ALA A 14 -4.01 -14.12 -14.01
CA ALA A 14 -4.79 -12.98 -14.52
C ALA A 14 -3.91 -12.01 -15.31
N LEU A 15 -2.71 -11.66 -14.83
CA LEU A 15 -1.81 -10.77 -15.54
C LEU A 15 -1.35 -11.38 -16.87
N ALA A 16 -1.04 -12.68 -16.91
CA ALA A 16 -0.67 -13.37 -18.16
C ALA A 16 -1.79 -13.26 -19.20
N CYS A 17 -3.05 -13.50 -18.79
CA CYS A 17 -4.21 -13.32 -19.69
C CYS A 17 -4.36 -11.86 -20.17
N VAL A 18 -4.12 -10.89 -19.30
CA VAL A 18 -4.17 -9.45 -19.68
C VAL A 18 -3.10 -9.11 -20.70
N LEU A 19 -1.85 -9.53 -20.48
CA LEU A 19 -0.74 -9.28 -21.40
C LEU A 19 -0.96 -9.93 -22.77
N GLU A 20 -1.49 -11.16 -22.80
CA GLU A 20 -1.88 -11.83 -24.05
C GLU A 20 -3.00 -11.07 -24.78
N ALA A 21 -4.04 -10.68 -24.08
CA ALA A 21 -5.14 -9.87 -24.65
C ALA A 21 -4.65 -8.51 -25.17
N MET A 22 -3.73 -7.85 -24.45
CA MET A 22 -3.12 -6.59 -24.87
C MET A 22 -2.32 -6.79 -26.18
N SER A 23 -1.54 -7.86 -26.27
CA SER A 23 -0.79 -8.20 -27.46
C SER A 23 -1.70 -8.41 -28.69
N LEU A 24 -2.78 -9.18 -28.52
CA LEU A 24 -3.77 -9.45 -29.58
C LEU A 24 -4.54 -8.17 -30.00
N ALA A 25 -4.78 -7.25 -29.07
CA ALA A 25 -5.49 -6.01 -29.32
C ALA A 25 -4.57 -4.82 -29.68
N GLU A 26 -3.27 -5.06 -29.83
CA GLU A 26 -2.24 -4.04 -30.13
C GLU A 26 -2.23 -2.91 -29.09
N VAL A 27 -2.54 -3.21 -27.80
CA VAL A 27 -2.46 -2.23 -26.70
C VAL A 27 -1.04 -2.17 -26.19
N GLY A 28 -0.33 -1.09 -26.47
CA GLY A 28 1.10 -0.94 -26.24
C GLY A 28 1.51 -0.32 -24.90
N ASN A 29 0.57 0.05 -24.00
CA ASN A 29 0.85 0.79 -22.76
C ASN A 29 0.26 0.12 -21.54
N LEU A 30 1.05 -0.03 -20.45
CA LEU A 30 0.59 -0.64 -19.19
C LEU A 30 1.17 0.08 -17.96
N VAL A 31 0.34 0.38 -16.99
CA VAL A 31 0.75 0.69 -15.62
C VAL A 31 0.31 -0.47 -14.72
N PHE A 32 1.27 -1.16 -14.12
CA PHE A 32 1.01 -2.32 -13.28
C PHE A 32 0.95 -1.94 -11.81
N SER A 33 -0.14 -2.29 -11.14
CA SER A 33 -0.32 -2.14 -9.69
C SER A 33 0.49 -3.20 -8.94
N SER A 34 1.73 -2.87 -8.55
CA SER A 34 2.59 -3.70 -7.72
C SER A 34 2.43 -3.35 -6.22
N SER A 35 3.37 -3.70 -5.38
CA SER A 35 3.30 -3.50 -3.94
C SER A 35 4.70 -3.44 -3.33
N ALA A 36 4.86 -2.67 -2.25
CA ALA A 36 6.06 -2.70 -1.40
C ALA A 36 6.35 -4.09 -0.79
N ALA A 37 5.35 -4.99 -0.75
CA ALA A 37 5.54 -6.37 -0.29
C ALA A 37 6.56 -7.18 -1.13
N VAL A 38 6.96 -6.69 -2.30
CA VAL A 38 8.02 -7.31 -3.13
C VAL A 38 9.40 -7.21 -2.48
N TYR A 39 9.64 -6.23 -1.61
CA TYR A 39 10.93 -6.02 -0.97
C TYR A 39 11.20 -7.01 0.18
N GLY A 40 10.16 -7.43 0.89
CA GLY A 40 10.28 -8.24 2.10
C GLY A 40 10.80 -7.42 3.31
N PRO A 41 11.52 -8.07 4.25
CA PRO A 41 12.10 -7.38 5.40
C PRO A 41 13.18 -6.39 4.97
N THR A 42 13.07 -5.16 5.41
CA THR A 42 14.01 -4.06 5.17
C THR A 42 14.73 -3.70 6.46
N GLN A 43 15.91 -3.08 6.37
CA GLN A 43 16.72 -2.72 7.55
C GLN A 43 16.83 -1.20 7.65
N GLY A 44 15.79 -0.56 8.23
CA GLY A 44 15.88 0.77 8.84
C GLY A 44 16.17 1.98 7.96
N ALA A 45 16.31 1.85 6.65
CA ALA A 45 16.48 2.97 5.72
C ALA A 45 15.30 3.06 4.76
N PRO A 46 14.99 4.24 4.19
CA PRO A 46 14.00 4.34 3.15
C PRO A 46 14.33 3.39 1.98
N VAL A 47 13.34 2.59 1.58
CA VAL A 47 13.50 1.56 0.55
C VAL A 47 13.49 2.24 -0.82
N THR A 48 14.59 2.11 -1.57
CA THR A 48 14.66 2.57 -2.96
C THR A 48 14.20 1.49 -3.93
N GLU A 49 13.93 1.85 -5.17
CA GLU A 49 13.54 0.91 -6.22
C GLU A 49 14.64 -0.10 -6.56
N GLN A 50 15.89 0.20 -6.24
CA GLN A 50 17.06 -0.68 -6.41
C GLN A 50 17.22 -1.73 -5.32
N HIS A 51 16.47 -1.66 -4.21
CA HIS A 51 16.50 -2.70 -3.19
C HIS A 51 16.17 -4.08 -3.78
N PRO A 52 16.87 -5.14 -3.34
CA PRO A 52 16.57 -6.50 -3.79
C PRO A 52 15.12 -6.88 -3.52
N LEU A 53 14.51 -7.60 -4.47
CA LEU A 53 13.19 -8.18 -4.29
C LEU A 53 13.34 -9.50 -3.52
N ALA A 54 12.92 -9.50 -2.26
CA ALA A 54 13.01 -10.65 -1.35
C ALA A 54 11.70 -10.84 -0.56
N PRO A 55 10.56 -11.05 -1.24
CA PRO A 55 9.24 -11.08 -0.62
C PRO A 55 9.13 -12.15 0.46
N ALA A 56 8.60 -11.77 1.63
CA ALA A 56 8.45 -12.64 2.80
C ALA A 56 7.14 -13.45 2.81
N ASN A 57 6.25 -13.25 1.85
CA ASN A 57 4.95 -13.92 1.81
C ASN A 57 4.49 -14.20 0.36
N PRO A 58 3.56 -15.15 0.17
CA PRO A 58 3.07 -15.53 -1.17
C PRO A 58 2.50 -14.36 -2.00
N TYR A 59 1.85 -13.39 -1.37
CA TYR A 59 1.33 -12.21 -2.08
C TYR A 59 2.48 -11.38 -2.67
N GLY A 60 3.49 -11.03 -1.86
CA GLY A 60 4.67 -10.32 -2.35
C GLY A 60 5.41 -11.10 -3.43
N THR A 61 5.54 -12.42 -3.28
CA THR A 61 6.13 -13.29 -4.30
C THR A 61 5.38 -13.19 -5.62
N THR A 62 4.04 -13.25 -5.60
CA THR A 62 3.26 -13.14 -6.85
C THR A 62 3.41 -11.76 -7.50
N LYS A 63 3.50 -10.68 -6.71
CA LYS A 63 3.73 -9.33 -7.26
C LYS A 63 5.11 -9.20 -7.89
N ALA A 64 6.16 -9.76 -7.26
CA ALA A 64 7.50 -9.77 -7.85
C ALA A 64 7.56 -10.57 -9.16
N VAL A 65 6.91 -11.73 -9.24
CA VAL A 65 6.79 -12.50 -10.49
C VAL A 65 5.99 -11.74 -11.55
N CYS A 66 4.92 -11.05 -11.16
CA CYS A 66 4.18 -10.19 -12.09
C CYS A 66 5.05 -9.06 -12.66
N GLU A 67 5.91 -8.43 -11.86
CA GLU A 67 6.87 -7.43 -12.38
C GLU A 67 7.83 -8.05 -13.41
N GLN A 68 8.29 -9.29 -13.18
CA GLN A 68 9.13 -10.00 -14.16
C GLN A 68 8.37 -10.27 -15.49
N LEU A 69 7.09 -10.64 -15.42
CA LEU A 69 6.24 -10.78 -16.61
C LEU A 69 6.08 -9.46 -17.36
N VAL A 70 5.85 -8.35 -16.64
CA VAL A 70 5.78 -7.02 -17.26
C VAL A 70 7.10 -6.68 -17.96
N GLN A 71 8.25 -6.93 -17.31
CA GLN A 71 9.56 -6.66 -17.91
C GLN A 71 9.83 -7.55 -19.15
N ALA A 72 9.38 -8.81 -19.14
CA ALA A 72 9.45 -9.66 -20.31
C ALA A 72 8.63 -9.11 -21.50
N ALA A 73 7.44 -8.56 -21.22
CA ALA A 73 6.61 -7.90 -22.23
C ALA A 73 7.23 -6.57 -22.71
N VAL A 74 7.89 -5.81 -21.83
CA VAL A 74 8.66 -4.61 -22.21
C VAL A 74 9.77 -4.95 -23.18
N ALA A 75 10.47 -6.07 -22.98
CA ALA A 75 11.48 -6.54 -23.93
C ALA A 75 10.90 -6.94 -25.31
N GLN A 76 9.58 -7.13 -25.43
CA GLN A 76 8.85 -7.38 -26.67
C GLN A 76 8.17 -6.11 -27.25
N GLY A 77 8.45 -4.93 -26.70
CA GLY A 77 7.97 -3.66 -27.21
C GLY A 77 6.83 -2.99 -26.42
N LEU A 78 6.32 -3.65 -25.35
CA LEU A 78 5.35 -2.98 -24.45
C LEU A 78 6.01 -1.80 -23.73
N ARG A 79 5.34 -0.67 -23.63
CA ARG A 79 5.73 0.42 -22.74
C ARG A 79 5.02 0.24 -21.39
N ALA A 80 5.77 -0.06 -20.34
CA ALA A 80 5.16 -0.32 -19.04
C ALA A 80 6.05 0.09 -17.88
N THR A 81 5.40 0.36 -16.75
CA THR A 81 6.04 0.53 -15.44
C THR A 81 5.18 -0.06 -14.34
N SER A 82 5.81 -0.40 -13.21
CA SER A 82 5.14 -0.93 -12.02
C SER A 82 5.08 0.14 -10.94
N LEU A 83 3.94 0.29 -10.26
CA LEU A 83 3.82 1.14 -9.08
C LEU A 83 3.85 0.27 -7.82
N ARG A 84 4.95 0.35 -7.05
CA ARG A 84 5.13 -0.33 -5.76
C ARG A 84 4.57 0.53 -4.65
N TYR A 85 3.25 0.49 -4.45
CA TYR A 85 2.66 1.31 -3.39
C TYR A 85 2.77 0.66 -2.02
N PHE A 86 2.92 1.52 -1.03
CA PHE A 86 3.02 1.19 0.38
C PHE A 86 1.62 1.03 0.98
N ASN A 87 1.40 1.32 2.24
CA ASN A 87 0.11 1.05 2.88
C ASN A 87 -0.96 2.06 2.43
N VAL A 88 -1.93 1.60 1.65
CA VAL A 88 -3.01 2.46 1.17
C VAL A 88 -4.06 2.66 2.25
N VAL A 89 -4.41 3.91 2.51
CA VAL A 89 -5.39 4.34 3.51
C VAL A 89 -6.27 5.45 2.94
N GLY A 90 -7.37 5.74 3.62
CA GLY A 90 -8.29 6.78 3.25
C GLY A 90 -9.39 6.29 2.32
N ALA A 91 -10.26 7.21 2.00
CA ALA A 91 -11.40 7.02 1.11
C ALA A 91 -11.77 8.37 0.48
N SER A 92 -12.82 8.41 -0.34
CA SER A 92 -13.40 9.64 -0.86
C SER A 92 -14.87 9.40 -1.21
N SER A 93 -15.58 10.45 -1.61
CA SER A 93 -16.96 10.31 -2.10
C SER A 93 -17.07 9.34 -3.29
N ALA A 94 -16.01 9.19 -4.09
CA ALA A 94 -15.94 8.29 -5.24
C ALA A 94 -15.36 6.91 -4.91
N VAL A 95 -14.53 6.80 -3.86
CA VAL A 95 -13.82 5.56 -3.48
C VAL A 95 -14.08 5.29 -2.01
N ARG A 96 -14.88 4.27 -1.72
CA ARG A 96 -15.19 3.88 -0.34
C ARG A 96 -14.09 3.01 0.25
N SER A 97 -13.87 3.14 1.56
CA SER A 97 -12.99 2.25 2.29
C SER A 97 -13.63 0.87 2.50
N GLU A 98 -12.85 -0.20 2.29
CA GLU A 98 -13.34 -1.58 2.48
C GLU A 98 -13.06 -2.05 3.92
N PRO A 99 -14.07 -2.59 4.64
CA PRO A 99 -13.92 -3.04 6.02
C PRO A 99 -12.94 -4.20 6.21
N ASP A 100 -12.81 -5.07 5.20
CA ASP A 100 -12.11 -6.35 5.31
C ASP A 100 -10.71 -6.37 4.64
N GLY A 101 -10.14 -5.20 4.35
CA GLY A 101 -8.90 -5.05 3.58
C GLY A 101 -7.62 -5.62 4.21
N GLY A 102 -7.65 -6.15 5.44
CA GLY A 102 -6.48 -6.70 6.13
C GLY A 102 -5.42 -5.67 6.54
N ASN A 103 -5.63 -4.39 6.23
CA ASN A 103 -4.79 -3.27 6.62
C ASN A 103 -5.13 -2.76 8.03
N LEU A 104 -4.18 -2.03 8.65
CA LEU A 104 -4.32 -1.56 10.02
C LEU A 104 -5.60 -0.75 10.22
N VAL A 105 -5.81 0.33 9.46
CA VAL A 105 -6.92 1.28 9.69
C VAL A 105 -8.30 0.63 9.55
N PRO A 106 -8.64 -0.13 8.49
CA PRO A 106 -9.89 -0.88 8.43
C PRO A 106 -10.07 -1.86 9.58
N THR A 107 -8.99 -2.55 9.99
CA THR A 107 -9.02 -3.50 11.11
C THR A 107 -9.37 -2.80 12.43
N VAL A 108 -8.71 -1.65 12.71
CA VAL A 108 -8.95 -0.84 13.91
C VAL A 108 -10.39 -0.32 13.93
N LEU A 109 -10.85 0.32 12.86
CA LEU A 109 -12.20 0.89 12.77
C LEU A 109 -13.28 -0.20 12.91
N THR A 110 -13.03 -1.39 12.35
CA THR A 110 -13.93 -2.53 12.51
C THR A 110 -13.94 -3.06 13.96
N ALA A 111 -12.79 -3.13 14.63
CA ALA A 111 -12.72 -3.52 16.05
C ALA A 111 -13.50 -2.53 16.93
N LEU A 112 -13.33 -1.23 16.69
CA LEU A 112 -14.07 -0.18 17.43
C LEU A 112 -15.59 -0.27 17.26
N THR A 113 -16.08 -0.58 16.04
CA THR A 113 -17.53 -0.77 15.83
C THR A 113 -18.09 -2.00 16.54
N ARG A 114 -17.24 -2.98 16.85
CA ARG A 114 -17.60 -4.18 17.60
C ARG A 114 -17.42 -4.03 19.12
N GLY A 115 -16.90 -2.88 19.57
CA GLY A 115 -16.60 -2.64 20.98
C GLY A 115 -15.50 -3.54 21.53
N VAL A 116 -14.55 -3.99 20.68
CA VAL A 116 -13.43 -4.84 21.09
C VAL A 116 -12.12 -4.07 21.03
N ALA A 117 -11.19 -4.37 21.96
CA ALA A 117 -9.88 -3.74 21.99
C ALA A 117 -9.06 -4.09 20.74
N VAL A 118 -8.30 -3.11 20.25
CA VAL A 118 -7.41 -3.26 19.09
C VAL A 118 -6.19 -4.08 19.48
N GLN A 119 -5.84 -5.07 18.66
CA GLN A 119 -4.64 -5.87 18.86
C GLN A 119 -3.45 -5.20 18.18
N VAL A 120 -2.42 -4.86 18.96
CA VAL A 120 -1.14 -4.32 18.49
C VAL A 120 -0.10 -5.44 18.56
N PHE A 121 0.47 -5.82 17.43
CA PHE A 121 1.38 -6.96 17.34
C PHE A 121 2.85 -6.51 17.43
N GLY A 122 3.46 -6.77 18.59
CA GLY A 122 4.84 -6.42 18.92
C GLY A 122 4.98 -4.98 19.42
N ASP A 123 5.82 -4.83 20.46
CA ASP A 123 6.22 -3.58 21.09
C ASP A 123 7.73 -3.54 21.37
N THR A 124 8.49 -4.42 20.72
CA THR A 124 9.95 -4.59 20.92
C THR A 124 10.74 -4.46 19.62
N TYR A 125 10.14 -3.93 18.57
CA TYR A 125 10.87 -3.62 17.35
C TYR A 125 11.86 -2.46 17.59
N PRO A 126 12.98 -2.39 16.82
CA PRO A 126 13.96 -1.30 16.94
C PRO A 126 13.43 0.01 16.31
N THR A 127 12.31 0.49 16.80
CA THR A 127 11.59 1.70 16.39
C THR A 127 11.40 2.63 17.58
N VAL A 128 10.93 3.85 17.36
CA VAL A 128 10.83 4.88 18.42
C VAL A 128 9.95 4.44 19.60
N ASP A 129 8.83 3.73 19.33
CA ASP A 129 7.88 3.29 20.35
C ASP A 129 7.76 1.76 20.46
N GLY A 130 8.66 1.03 19.79
CA GLY A 130 8.69 -0.42 19.80
C GLY A 130 7.69 -1.08 18.85
N THR A 131 6.76 -0.35 18.23
CA THR A 131 5.79 -0.91 17.28
C THR A 131 6.25 -0.76 15.82
N CYS A 132 5.69 -1.56 14.91
CA CYS A 132 6.04 -1.51 13.50
C CYS A 132 5.76 -0.12 12.89
N VAL A 133 6.70 0.35 12.04
CA VAL A 133 6.58 1.59 11.27
C VAL A 133 6.24 1.27 9.82
N ARG A 134 5.25 1.98 9.27
CA ARG A 134 4.83 1.85 7.86
C ARG A 134 4.64 3.22 7.23
N ASP A 135 4.90 3.29 5.94
CA ASP A 135 4.54 4.44 5.10
C ASP A 135 3.09 4.27 4.62
N TYR A 136 2.29 5.29 4.82
CA TYR A 136 0.88 5.31 4.43
C TYR A 136 0.67 6.31 3.30
N VAL A 137 -0.11 5.93 2.29
CA VAL A 137 -0.46 6.79 1.16
C VAL A 137 -1.97 6.85 1.00
N HIS A 138 -2.50 8.05 0.75
CA HIS A 138 -3.92 8.21 0.54
C HIS A 138 -4.37 7.62 -0.79
N VAL A 139 -5.51 6.91 -0.82
CA VAL A 139 -6.03 6.25 -2.04
C VAL A 139 -6.21 7.22 -3.21
N VAL A 140 -6.60 8.47 -2.96
CA VAL A 140 -6.74 9.51 -4.01
C VAL A 140 -5.37 9.93 -4.55
N ASP A 141 -4.35 10.02 -3.70
CA ASP A 141 -3.00 10.35 -4.16
C ASP A 141 -2.39 9.18 -4.93
N LEU A 142 -2.68 7.93 -4.51
CA LEU A 142 -2.34 6.74 -5.30
C LEU A 142 -3.02 6.74 -6.68
N ALA A 143 -4.31 7.11 -6.76
CA ALA A 143 -5.00 7.23 -8.05
C ALA A 143 -4.32 8.28 -8.96
N LYS A 144 -3.90 9.42 -8.40
CA LYS A 144 -3.13 10.44 -9.14
C LYS A 144 -1.77 9.89 -9.60
N ALA A 145 -1.10 9.06 -8.79
CA ALA A 145 0.15 8.40 -9.20
C ALA A 145 -0.06 7.52 -10.44
N HIS A 146 -1.18 6.78 -10.51
CA HIS A 146 -1.52 5.99 -11.70
C HIS A 146 -1.74 6.88 -12.93
N VAL A 147 -2.41 8.03 -12.78
CA VAL A 147 -2.59 8.99 -13.90
C VAL A 147 -1.25 9.57 -14.35
N SER A 148 -0.37 9.98 -13.42
CA SER A 148 0.97 10.47 -13.75
C SER A 148 1.80 9.39 -14.46
N ALA A 149 1.78 8.15 -13.97
CA ALA A 149 2.46 7.02 -14.60
C ALA A 149 1.89 6.71 -15.99
N LEU A 150 0.55 6.75 -16.16
CA LEU A 150 -0.08 6.54 -17.47
C LEU A 150 0.35 7.61 -18.49
N ASN A 151 0.40 8.88 -18.09
CA ASN A 151 0.91 9.96 -18.94
C ASN A 151 2.38 9.73 -19.32
N ALA A 152 3.22 9.29 -18.39
CA ALA A 152 4.61 8.97 -18.65
C ALA A 152 4.77 7.77 -19.60
N VAL A 153 3.95 6.71 -19.42
CA VAL A 153 3.92 5.54 -20.31
C VAL A 153 3.44 5.91 -21.73
N ALA A 154 2.48 6.82 -21.85
CA ALA A 154 2.02 7.31 -23.15
C ALA A 154 3.03 8.22 -23.87
N GLY A 155 4.02 8.77 -23.14
CA GLY A 155 5.09 9.60 -23.70
C GLY A 155 6.20 8.79 -24.36
N THR A 156 7.33 9.46 -24.68
CA THR A 156 8.51 8.83 -25.33
C THR A 156 9.74 8.81 -24.42
N ALA A 157 9.71 9.49 -23.27
CA ALA A 157 10.84 9.52 -22.34
C ALA A 157 11.14 8.11 -21.76
N PRO A 158 12.40 7.84 -21.39
CA PRO A 158 12.73 6.63 -20.64
C PRO A 158 11.88 6.50 -19.37
N LEU A 159 11.56 5.26 -18.99
CA LEU A 159 10.77 4.93 -17.81
C LEU A 159 11.59 4.02 -16.89
N ALA A 160 11.55 4.26 -15.60
CA ALA A 160 12.01 3.27 -14.65
C ALA A 160 11.10 2.03 -14.69
N PRO A 161 11.67 0.81 -14.46
CA PRO A 161 10.89 -0.42 -14.38
C PRO A 161 9.81 -0.40 -13.30
N ALA A 162 10.07 0.35 -12.22
CA ALA A 162 9.13 0.52 -11.12
C ALA A 162 9.35 1.87 -10.42
N TYR A 163 8.31 2.37 -9.74
CA TYR A 163 8.32 3.54 -8.87
C TYR A 163 7.70 3.21 -7.52
N ASN A 164 8.35 3.65 -6.44
CA ASN A 164 7.79 3.61 -5.10
C ASN A 164 6.72 4.70 -4.92
N ILE A 165 5.56 4.32 -4.44
CA ILE A 165 4.44 5.21 -4.20
C ILE A 165 4.09 5.19 -2.71
N GLY A 166 4.56 6.18 -1.99
CA GLY A 166 4.39 6.42 -0.56
C GLY A 166 4.49 7.91 -0.27
N THR A 167 4.53 8.27 1.00
CA THR A 167 4.76 9.67 1.44
C THR A 167 6.24 9.94 1.69
N GLY A 168 7.07 8.90 1.84
CA GLY A 168 8.44 9.00 2.33
C GLY A 168 8.50 9.21 3.84
N ARG A 169 7.36 9.13 4.54
CA ARG A 169 7.25 9.28 5.99
C ARG A 169 6.64 8.03 6.61
N GLY A 170 7.38 7.45 7.56
CA GLY A 170 6.89 6.33 8.35
C GLY A 170 6.05 6.78 9.54
N HIS A 171 5.02 6.00 9.86
CA HIS A 171 4.23 6.14 11.08
C HIS A 171 4.16 4.80 11.79
N SER A 172 4.38 4.82 13.11
CA SER A 172 4.26 3.63 13.94
C SER A 172 2.79 3.24 14.13
N VAL A 173 2.54 2.01 14.57
CA VAL A 173 1.17 1.59 14.90
C VAL A 173 0.58 2.46 16.00
N LEU A 174 1.36 2.77 17.06
CA LEU A 174 0.89 3.63 18.15
C LEU A 174 0.64 5.08 17.72
N GLU A 175 1.47 5.64 16.82
CA GLU A 175 1.20 6.96 16.22
C GLU A 175 -0.13 6.97 15.46
N VAL A 176 -0.38 5.95 14.63
CA VAL A 176 -1.65 5.84 13.88
C VAL A 176 -2.85 5.75 14.83
N LEU A 177 -2.74 4.97 15.92
CA LEU A 177 -3.82 4.88 16.92
C LEU A 177 -4.05 6.20 17.65
N THR A 178 -2.98 6.88 18.04
CA THR A 178 -3.05 8.19 18.72
C THR A 178 -3.70 9.25 17.80
N GLU A 179 -3.32 9.29 16.54
CA GLU A 179 -3.93 10.20 15.57
C GLU A 179 -5.40 9.87 15.33
N LEU A 180 -5.74 8.58 15.30
CA LEU A 180 -7.13 8.15 15.17
C LEU A 180 -7.97 8.50 16.41
N GLU A 181 -7.41 8.46 17.63
CA GLU A 181 -8.05 8.97 18.85
C GLU A 181 -8.44 10.44 18.70
N GLN A 182 -7.55 11.27 18.13
CA GLN A 182 -7.84 12.69 17.88
C GLN A 182 -8.96 12.86 16.85
N VAL A 183 -8.91 12.11 15.74
CA VAL A 183 -9.93 12.14 14.66
C VAL A 183 -11.31 11.72 15.17
N LEU A 184 -11.35 10.73 16.07
CA LEU A 184 -12.59 10.19 16.63
C LEU A 184 -13.08 10.98 17.87
N GLY A 185 -12.19 11.72 18.55
CA GLY A 185 -12.45 12.41 19.82
C GLY A 185 -12.63 11.46 21.01
N ARG A 186 -12.13 10.23 20.93
CA ARG A 186 -12.27 9.20 21.96
C ARG A 186 -11.05 8.29 22.01
N PRO A 187 -10.75 7.66 23.16
CA PRO A 187 -9.66 6.71 23.27
C PRO A 187 -9.91 5.45 22.46
N VAL A 188 -8.82 4.79 22.05
CA VAL A 188 -8.78 3.50 21.38
C VAL A 188 -8.17 2.47 22.32
N ASP A 189 -8.99 1.61 22.88
CA ASP A 189 -8.53 0.53 23.74
C ASP A 189 -7.69 -0.46 22.92
N ARG A 190 -6.52 -0.82 23.47
CA ARG A 190 -5.53 -1.65 22.79
C ARG A 190 -4.93 -2.71 23.70
N ILE A 191 -4.57 -3.84 23.11
CA ILE A 191 -3.91 -4.96 23.78
C ILE A 191 -2.66 -5.31 22.97
N ILE A 192 -1.51 -5.34 23.65
CA ILE A 192 -0.25 -5.75 23.02
C ILE A 192 -0.25 -7.28 22.86
N GLN A 193 0.07 -7.74 21.67
CA GLN A 193 0.23 -9.14 21.31
C GLN A 193 1.69 -9.43 20.94
N PRO A 194 2.13 -10.68 20.98
CA PRO A 194 3.45 -11.05 20.47
C PRO A 194 3.67 -10.58 19.01
N PRO A 195 4.90 -10.24 18.61
CA PRO A 195 5.19 -9.84 17.24
C PRO A 195 4.84 -10.96 16.25
N ARG A 196 4.40 -10.58 15.07
CA ARG A 196 4.14 -11.52 13.98
C ARG A 196 5.46 -12.00 13.38
N VAL A 197 5.58 -13.30 13.16
CA VAL A 197 6.78 -13.88 12.55
C VAL A 197 6.98 -13.33 11.14
N GLY A 198 8.17 -12.77 10.88
CA GLY A 198 8.55 -12.22 9.57
C GLY A 198 7.99 -10.83 9.26
N ASP A 199 7.33 -10.17 10.22
CA ASP A 199 6.88 -8.79 10.02
C ASP A 199 8.07 -7.84 10.21
N PRO A 200 8.43 -7.00 9.21
CA PRO A 200 9.56 -6.07 9.35
C PRO A 200 9.21 -4.94 10.33
N GLY A 201 10.22 -4.47 11.09
CA GLY A 201 10.04 -3.37 12.04
C GLY A 201 9.71 -2.05 11.36
N ASP A 202 10.37 -1.77 10.24
CA ASP A 202 10.26 -0.48 9.53
C ASP A 202 10.24 -0.69 8.01
N VAL A 203 9.26 -0.08 7.32
CA VAL A 203 9.15 -0.10 5.85
C VAL A 203 8.64 1.25 5.36
N VAL A 204 9.56 2.10 4.88
CA VAL A 204 9.27 3.46 4.40
C VAL A 204 9.80 3.63 2.98
N ALA A 205 9.06 4.31 2.12
CA ALA A 205 9.41 4.56 0.73
C ALA A 205 10.53 5.61 0.57
N ALA A 206 11.49 5.37 -0.29
CA ALA A 206 12.22 6.46 -0.94
C ALA A 206 11.38 6.89 -2.17
N VAL A 207 10.92 8.14 -2.19
CA VAL A 207 9.95 8.64 -3.19
C VAL A 207 10.58 9.58 -4.23
N ALA A 208 11.89 9.79 -4.16
CA ALA A 208 12.60 10.74 -5.01
C ALA A 208 12.46 10.43 -6.50
N LEU A 209 12.47 9.16 -6.89
CA LEU A 209 12.35 8.74 -8.29
C LEU A 209 10.97 9.08 -8.87
N ALA A 210 9.89 8.77 -8.15
CA ALA A 210 8.53 9.11 -8.57
C ALA A 210 8.34 10.63 -8.68
N THR A 211 8.94 11.40 -7.76
CA THR A 211 8.91 12.86 -7.81
C THR A 211 9.63 13.40 -9.05
N ALA A 212 10.83 12.89 -9.33
CA ALA A 212 11.67 13.39 -10.44
C ALA A 212 11.11 13.01 -11.82
N GLU A 213 10.64 11.78 -12.00
CA GLU A 213 10.29 11.26 -13.32
C GLU A 213 8.79 11.31 -13.61
N LEU A 214 7.92 11.16 -12.59
CA LEU A 214 6.46 11.23 -12.76
C LEU A 214 5.88 12.60 -12.37
N GLY A 215 6.68 13.51 -11.78
CA GLY A 215 6.20 14.77 -11.22
C GLY A 215 5.16 14.56 -10.09
N TRP A 216 5.17 13.39 -9.46
CA TRP A 216 4.16 13.02 -8.47
C TRP A 216 4.70 13.13 -7.03
N VAL A 217 3.88 13.72 -6.17
CA VAL A 217 4.13 13.83 -4.72
C VAL A 217 2.81 13.60 -3.99
N ALA A 218 2.83 12.80 -2.91
CA ALA A 218 1.69 12.64 -2.02
C ALA A 218 1.32 13.98 -1.37
N GLN A 219 0.04 14.29 -1.32
CA GLN A 219 -0.46 15.59 -0.84
C GLN A 219 -1.18 15.50 0.51
N ARG A 220 -1.64 14.32 0.89
CA ARG A 220 -2.44 14.11 2.10
C ARG A 220 -1.60 13.50 3.21
N ASP A 221 -1.71 14.07 4.39
CA ASP A 221 -1.09 13.59 5.62
C ASP A 221 -1.92 12.47 6.29
N LEU A 222 -1.41 11.92 7.39
CA LEU A 222 -2.06 10.85 8.14
C LEU A 222 -3.43 11.27 8.67
N THR A 223 -3.56 12.49 9.17
CA THR A 223 -4.83 13.05 9.69
C THR A 223 -5.90 13.05 8.61
N ALA A 224 -5.58 13.54 7.41
CA ALA A 224 -6.49 13.52 6.27
C ALA A 224 -6.86 12.08 5.87
N MET A 225 -5.89 11.16 5.84
CA MET A 225 -6.12 9.75 5.51
C MET A 225 -7.11 9.09 6.48
N LEU A 226 -6.93 9.30 7.79
CA LEU A 226 -7.78 8.74 8.84
C LEU A 226 -9.18 9.40 8.85
N SER A 227 -9.23 10.73 8.71
CA SER A 227 -10.48 11.48 8.63
C SER A 227 -11.34 11.03 7.46
N ASP A 228 -10.73 10.89 6.28
CA ASP A 228 -11.43 10.46 5.06
C ASP A 228 -11.85 8.98 5.14
N ALA A 229 -11.04 8.11 5.77
CA ALA A 229 -11.41 6.73 6.00
C ALA A 229 -12.68 6.61 6.87
N VAL A 230 -12.80 7.43 7.90
CA VAL A 230 -13.99 7.47 8.77
C VAL A 230 -15.19 8.09 8.04
N GLU A 231 -14.98 9.23 7.37
CA GLU A 231 -16.06 10.00 6.72
C GLU A 231 -16.70 9.27 5.55
N TYR A 232 -15.88 8.67 4.68
CA TYR A 232 -16.34 7.98 3.48
C TYR A 232 -16.37 6.45 3.62
N GLY A 233 -16.09 5.94 4.82
CA GLY A 233 -16.21 4.54 5.16
C GLY A 233 -17.65 4.07 5.32
N PRO A 234 -17.86 2.81 5.76
CA PRO A 234 -19.18 2.30 6.10
C PRO A 234 -19.91 3.20 7.13
N PRO A 235 -21.25 3.22 7.14
CA PRO A 235 -22.02 4.00 8.10
C PRO A 235 -21.64 3.74 9.56
N SER A 236 -21.24 2.51 9.90
CA SER A 236 -20.78 2.13 11.24
C SER A 236 -19.50 2.85 11.67
N TRP A 237 -18.59 3.19 10.73
CA TRP A 237 -17.38 3.93 11.04
C TRP A 237 -17.67 5.42 11.27
N ARG A 238 -18.57 5.99 10.48
CA ARG A 238 -19.04 7.37 10.70
C ARG A 238 -19.73 7.54 12.06
N ALA A 239 -20.49 6.54 12.48
CA ALA A 239 -21.12 6.52 13.79
C ALA A 239 -20.14 6.50 14.97
N LEU A 240 -18.86 6.14 14.76
CA LEU A 240 -17.83 6.25 15.79
C LEU A 240 -17.56 7.70 16.22
N ARG A 241 -17.73 8.69 15.32
CA ARG A 241 -17.68 10.14 15.68
C ARG A 241 -18.94 10.64 16.36
N ALA A 242 -20.10 10.05 16.07
CA ALA A 242 -21.37 10.50 16.64
C ALA A 242 -21.63 9.97 18.06
N ALA A 243 -20.74 9.12 18.58
CA ALA A 243 -20.85 8.53 19.93
C ALA A 243 -20.18 9.41 21.02
N LEU A 244 -19.94 10.69 20.73
CA LEU A 244 -19.57 11.75 21.65
C LEU A 244 -20.84 12.54 22.02
#